data_ebce2b181c5d809ed9258639aa2511ed
#
_entry.id   ebce2b181c5d809ed9258639aa2511ed
#
_cell.length_a   1.000
_cell.length_b   1.000
_cell.length_c   1.000
_cell.angle_alpha   90.00
_cell.angle_beta   90.00
_cell.angle_gamma   90.00
#
_symmetry.space_group_name_H-M   'P 1'
#
loop_
_entity.id
_entity.type
_entity.pdbx_description
1 polymer ?
#
loop_
_entity_poly.entity_id
_entity_poly.type
_entity_poly.pdbx_seq_one_letter_code
_entity_poly.pdbx_strand_id
1 'polypeptide(L)'
;MLGVSYDGTTQYAIAVTHPKGLVTIVPEAAISRWYDYAYAGGIRYTDTDEDLGNEGPGVASDEGVDTPLGFDYGFAIPPPTDPSDPNWQERVASTIRPCDELTHTNEGYNLTPDYDGFWMDRDYVHDLSSVHIPVLIGSNWGDWNVKQKNAWDAYHALTHSKCVKLYMGTRWAGHGPPPDAKWNGTVENWFAHWLKGANNGAQSMPAVTSMTADDKGDIHYIAGPEPKPTAMKLYLGSSSSGWSLSPTPLHGTTVASYLQNGTNTEAAAASHPFAPGDYLAFASAPLAHDIRIFGRPDLHIWSTTQRQWVTITPSLLDFDPAKYVGSGAETQSTDASASVALTRGWLDSRYRDGLDHEVMTVPGQSTAMDVQLFPTDYTVRAGHQLVLLVQSEDLDWAIAKPYPTASEPTVQIDWGKGQTWLSLPVAHG
;
A
#
# COMPACT_ATOMS: atom_id res chain seq x y z
N MET A 1 19.56 -14.81 9.73
CA MET A 1 19.18 -13.62 10.52
C MET A 1 17.66 -13.64 10.70
N LEU A 2 17.14 -12.97 11.71
CA LEU A 2 15.71 -12.80 12.01
C LEU A 2 15.52 -11.38 12.53
N GLY A 3 14.46 -10.70 12.16
CA GLY A 3 14.13 -9.39 12.69
C GLY A 3 12.92 -8.77 12.01
N VAL A 4 12.27 -7.87 12.74
CA VAL A 4 11.05 -7.18 12.34
C VAL A 4 11.41 -5.77 11.89
N SER A 5 10.63 -5.21 10.93
CA SER A 5 10.74 -3.80 10.55
C SER A 5 12.15 -3.46 10.04
N TYR A 6 12.81 -2.51 10.65
CA TYR A 6 14.18 -2.09 10.33
C TYR A 6 15.19 -3.26 10.43
N ASP A 7 15.06 -4.11 11.46
CA ASP A 7 15.90 -5.30 11.62
C ASP A 7 15.64 -6.34 10.51
N GLY A 8 14.45 -6.37 9.95
CA GLY A 8 14.12 -7.12 8.75
C GLY A 8 14.74 -6.50 7.49
N THR A 9 14.68 -5.18 7.38
CA THR A 9 15.23 -4.40 6.26
C THR A 9 16.73 -4.58 6.13
N THR A 10 17.47 -4.55 7.24
CA THR A 10 18.93 -4.78 7.24
C THR A 10 19.31 -6.14 6.67
N GLN A 11 18.42 -7.14 6.75
CA GLN A 11 18.67 -8.46 6.19
C GLN A 11 18.69 -8.46 4.66
N TYR A 12 17.80 -7.67 4.02
CA TYR A 12 17.85 -7.49 2.57
C TYR A 12 19.14 -6.75 2.16
N ALA A 13 19.45 -5.64 2.85
CA ALA A 13 20.66 -4.88 2.59
C ALA A 13 21.94 -5.73 2.73
N ILE A 14 21.99 -6.62 3.71
CA ILE A 14 23.13 -7.53 3.91
C ILE A 14 23.12 -8.65 2.87
N ALA A 15 21.95 -9.25 2.54
CA ALA A 15 21.88 -10.39 1.64
C ALA A 15 22.38 -10.06 0.23
N VAL A 16 22.10 -8.86 -0.29
CA VAL A 16 22.56 -8.42 -1.62
C VAL A 16 24.07 -8.21 -1.69
N THR A 17 24.77 -8.08 -0.57
CA THR A 17 26.25 -8.02 -0.52
C THR A 17 26.93 -9.40 -0.50
N HIS A 18 26.16 -10.48 -0.45
CA HIS A 18 26.64 -11.87 -0.45
C HIS A 18 27.72 -12.18 0.60
N PRO A 19 27.57 -11.80 1.88
CA PRO A 19 28.61 -12.00 2.88
C PRO A 19 28.86 -13.49 3.14
N LYS A 20 30.12 -13.83 3.25
CA LYS A 20 30.50 -15.22 3.57
C LYS A 20 29.93 -15.62 4.92
N GLY A 21 29.23 -16.76 4.97
CA GLY A 21 28.66 -17.32 6.19
C GLY A 21 27.20 -16.95 6.42
N LEU A 22 26.60 -16.09 5.64
CA LEU A 22 25.14 -15.89 5.65
C LEU A 22 24.46 -17.08 4.99
N VAL A 23 23.71 -17.86 5.78
CA VAL A 23 23.07 -19.11 5.34
C VAL A 23 21.60 -18.88 4.95
N THR A 24 20.88 -18.09 5.71
CA THR A 24 19.45 -17.78 5.50
C THR A 24 19.04 -16.51 6.22
N ILE A 25 17.97 -15.90 5.75
CA ILE A 25 17.33 -14.73 6.37
C ILE A 25 15.83 -14.97 6.57
N VAL A 26 15.26 -14.32 7.60
CA VAL A 26 13.83 -14.30 7.89
C VAL A 26 13.44 -12.85 8.15
N PRO A 27 13.27 -12.01 7.11
CA PRO A 27 12.79 -10.64 7.25
C PRO A 27 11.29 -10.64 7.55
N GLU A 28 10.90 -9.93 8.61
CA GLU A 28 9.52 -9.77 9.04
C GLU A 28 9.12 -8.30 8.91
N ALA A 29 7.97 -8.00 8.26
CA ALA A 29 7.47 -6.66 8.04
C ALA A 29 8.59 -5.67 7.61
N ALA A 30 9.37 -6.07 6.62
CA ALA A 30 10.64 -5.44 6.26
C ALA A 30 10.53 -4.56 5.02
N ILE A 31 11.20 -3.42 5.02
CA ILE A 31 11.28 -2.53 3.87
C ILE A 31 12.25 -3.14 2.85
N SER A 32 11.76 -3.42 1.65
CA SER A 32 12.58 -3.88 0.53
C SER A 32 12.97 -2.75 -0.43
N ARG A 33 12.19 -1.67 -0.42
CA ARG A 33 12.44 -0.43 -1.19
C ARG A 33 12.04 0.77 -0.35
N TRP A 34 13.00 1.60 0.03
CA TRP A 34 12.75 2.77 0.88
C TRP A 34 11.87 3.83 0.24
N TYR A 35 11.92 3.99 -1.08
CA TYR A 35 11.02 4.90 -1.78
C TYR A 35 9.55 4.53 -1.51
N ASP A 36 9.20 3.25 -1.60
CA ASP A 36 7.83 2.78 -1.36
C ASP A 36 7.41 2.87 0.12
N TYR A 37 8.35 3.12 1.03
CA TYR A 37 8.06 3.43 2.42
C TYR A 37 7.67 4.90 2.59
N ALA A 38 8.38 5.82 1.92
CA ALA A 38 8.18 7.25 2.03
C ALA A 38 7.16 7.81 1.04
N TYR A 39 7.04 7.22 -0.15
CA TYR A 39 6.20 7.70 -1.25
C TYR A 39 5.38 6.57 -1.88
N ALA A 40 4.30 6.95 -2.53
CA ALA A 40 3.54 6.07 -3.42
C ALA A 40 3.11 6.88 -4.66
N GLY A 41 3.57 6.44 -5.86
CA GLY A 41 3.23 7.13 -7.11
C GLY A 41 3.58 8.62 -7.15
N GLY A 42 4.69 9.03 -6.53
CA GLY A 42 5.09 10.44 -6.42
C GLY A 42 4.37 11.22 -5.31
N ILE A 43 3.43 10.62 -4.59
CA ILE A 43 2.74 11.23 -3.46
C ILE A 43 3.42 10.80 -2.17
N ARG A 44 3.65 11.75 -1.28
CA ARG A 44 4.23 11.52 0.03
C ARG A 44 3.26 10.78 0.92
N TYR A 45 3.73 9.69 1.51
CA TYR A 45 2.95 8.90 2.46
C TYR A 45 3.04 9.52 3.85
N THR A 46 1.91 9.61 4.54
CA THR A 46 1.86 9.91 5.97
C THR A 46 1.63 8.61 6.69
N ASP A 47 2.48 8.27 7.63
CA ASP A 47 2.20 7.21 8.57
C ASP A 47 1.18 7.74 9.60
N THR A 48 -0.10 7.63 9.28
CA THR A 48 -1.12 7.72 10.30
C THR A 48 -1.22 6.33 10.88
N ASP A 49 -0.52 6.13 11.97
CA ASP A 49 -0.40 4.85 12.64
C ASP A 49 -1.75 4.37 13.18
N GLU A 50 -2.56 3.72 12.34
CA GLU A 50 -3.77 3.02 12.79
C GLU A 50 -3.44 1.99 13.88
N ASP A 51 -2.20 1.49 13.90
CA ASP A 51 -1.79 0.46 14.85
C ASP A 51 -1.40 0.97 16.23
N LEU A 52 -1.00 2.22 16.36
CA LEU A 52 -0.63 2.78 17.66
C LEU A 52 -1.82 3.34 18.44
N GLY A 53 -3.02 3.35 17.88
CA GLY A 53 -4.28 3.59 18.59
C GLY A 53 -4.43 4.98 19.22
N ASN A 54 -3.53 5.91 18.96
CA ASN A 54 -3.49 7.21 19.64
C ASN A 54 -3.55 8.43 18.74
N GLU A 55 -3.42 8.27 17.42
CA GLU A 55 -3.47 9.41 16.53
C GLU A 55 -4.55 9.16 15.48
N GLY A 56 -5.68 9.83 15.66
CA GLY A 56 -6.81 9.73 14.75
C GLY A 56 -6.45 10.24 13.36
N PRO A 57 -7.24 9.87 12.32
CA PRO A 57 -7.06 10.37 10.97
C PRO A 57 -7.01 11.91 10.98
N GLY A 58 -6.03 12.46 10.29
CA GLY A 58 -5.91 13.91 10.08
C GLY A 58 -4.85 14.65 10.87
N VAL A 59 -4.03 14.00 11.68
CA VAL A 59 -2.81 14.61 12.17
C VAL A 59 -1.70 14.33 11.16
N ALA A 60 -1.69 15.12 10.09
CA ALA A 60 -0.49 15.30 9.30
C ALA A 60 0.54 15.99 10.21
N SER A 61 1.21 15.22 11.04
CA SER A 61 2.41 15.73 11.66
C SER A 61 3.44 15.90 10.53
N ASP A 62 4.14 16.99 10.52
CA ASP A 62 5.36 17.15 9.71
C ASP A 62 6.34 15.99 9.96
N GLU A 63 6.10 15.21 11.00
CA GLU A 63 6.87 14.07 11.47
C GLU A 63 6.71 12.81 10.57
N GLY A 64 5.57 12.58 9.94
CA GLY A 64 5.36 11.39 9.10
C GLY A 64 6.29 11.30 7.89
N VAL A 65 6.97 12.36 7.58
CA VAL A 65 7.89 12.46 6.44
C VAL A 65 9.32 12.30 6.85
N ASP A 66 9.59 12.74 8.04
CA ASP A 66 10.86 12.48 8.65
C ASP A 66 10.95 11.03 9.13
N THR A 67 9.95 10.19 8.78
CA THR A 67 9.83 8.87 9.38
C THR A 67 11.07 8.00 9.19
N PRO A 68 11.74 7.85 8.04
CA PRO A 68 13.00 7.12 8.04
C PRO A 68 14.10 7.81 8.84
N LEU A 69 14.03 9.12 9.02
CA LEU A 69 14.99 9.90 9.78
C LEU A 69 14.50 10.19 11.18
N GLY A 70 13.23 10.47 11.37
CA GLY A 70 12.62 10.62 12.68
C GLY A 70 12.72 9.34 13.50
N PHE A 71 12.60 8.17 12.87
CA PHE A 71 12.93 6.90 13.49
C PHE A 71 14.41 6.79 13.81
N ASP A 72 15.31 7.16 12.92
CA ASP A 72 16.74 7.20 13.20
C ASP A 72 17.06 8.16 14.35
N TYR A 73 16.39 9.29 14.43
CA TYR A 73 16.50 10.23 15.54
C TYR A 73 15.92 9.67 16.84
N GLY A 74 14.71 9.15 16.81
CA GLY A 74 14.02 8.65 18.00
C GLY A 74 14.68 7.41 18.59
N PHE A 75 15.17 6.49 17.75
CA PHE A 75 15.79 5.25 18.20
C PHE A 75 17.31 5.37 18.43
N ALA A 76 18.01 6.16 17.62
CA ALA A 76 19.45 6.34 17.80
C ALA A 76 19.79 7.17 19.05
N ILE A 77 18.86 8.02 19.48
CA ILE A 77 19.07 8.89 20.64
C ILE A 77 17.79 8.95 21.46
N PRO A 78 17.55 7.91 22.29
CA PRO A 78 16.47 8.00 23.25
C PRO A 78 16.62 9.27 24.08
N PRO A 79 15.51 9.99 24.34
CA PRO A 79 15.56 11.15 25.20
C PRO A 79 16.28 10.78 26.49
N PRO A 80 17.22 11.59 26.98
CA PRO A 80 17.99 11.26 28.16
C PRO A 80 17.04 11.13 29.33
N THR A 81 17.21 10.10 30.13
CA THR A 81 16.58 10.02 31.45
C THR A 81 17.04 11.16 32.34
N ASP A 82 18.18 11.75 32.02
CA ASP A 82 18.73 12.98 32.62
C ASP A 82 19.12 13.97 31.50
N PRO A 83 18.34 15.07 31.32
CA PRO A 83 18.64 16.09 30.31
C PRO A 83 20.00 16.80 30.54
N SER A 84 20.61 16.64 31.68
CA SER A 84 21.93 17.21 32.01
C SER A 84 23.10 16.28 31.69
N ASP A 85 22.82 15.06 31.14
CA ASP A 85 23.89 14.14 30.76
C ASP A 85 24.78 14.76 29.67
N PRO A 86 26.04 15.06 29.97
CA PRO A 86 26.95 15.67 29.02
C PRO A 86 27.24 14.75 27.82
N ASN A 87 27.18 13.43 27.99
CA ASN A 87 27.40 12.48 26.89
C ASN A 87 26.26 12.49 25.88
N TRP A 88 25.04 12.80 26.35
CA TRP A 88 23.91 12.94 25.41
C TRP A 88 24.08 14.20 24.55
N GLN A 89 24.43 15.32 25.16
CA GLN A 89 24.67 16.57 24.43
C GLN A 89 25.82 16.46 23.43
N GLU A 90 26.89 15.72 23.80
CA GLU A 90 28.00 15.45 22.89
C GLU A 90 27.58 14.59 21.71
N ARG A 91 26.75 13.54 21.93
CA ARG A 91 26.20 12.71 20.87
C ARG A 91 25.28 13.50 19.93
N VAL A 92 24.40 14.32 20.49
CA VAL A 92 23.55 15.22 19.68
C VAL A 92 24.41 16.15 18.82
N ALA A 93 25.42 16.76 19.37
CA ALA A 93 26.27 17.70 18.65
C ALA A 93 27.15 17.04 17.59
N SER A 94 27.65 15.82 17.85
CA SER A 94 28.61 15.14 16.97
C SER A 94 27.97 14.21 15.93
N THR A 95 26.76 13.74 16.17
CA THR A 95 26.13 12.74 15.32
C THR A 95 24.86 13.28 14.66
N ILE A 96 23.96 13.86 15.41
CA ILE A 96 22.66 14.29 14.88
C ILE A 96 22.83 15.48 13.94
N ARG A 97 23.46 16.56 14.39
CA ARG A 97 23.54 17.79 13.60
C ARG A 97 24.19 17.62 12.24
N PRO A 98 25.34 16.91 12.10
CA PRO A 98 25.91 16.64 10.79
C PRO A 98 25.04 15.76 9.90
N CYS A 99 24.32 14.80 10.49
CA CYS A 99 23.39 13.96 9.72
C CYS A 99 22.14 14.76 9.32
N ASP A 100 21.66 15.63 10.19
CA ASP A 100 20.53 16.51 9.94
C ASP A 100 20.81 17.50 8.80
N GLU A 101 21.96 18.18 8.84
CA GLU A 101 22.38 19.03 7.73
C GLU A 101 22.53 18.25 6.42
N LEU A 102 23.07 17.03 6.45
CA LEU A 102 23.21 16.18 5.28
C LEU A 102 21.85 15.77 4.73
N THR A 103 20.86 15.59 5.57
CA THR A 103 19.55 15.07 5.20
C THR A 103 18.56 16.16 4.80
N HIS A 104 18.61 17.32 5.45
CA HIS A 104 17.80 18.48 5.07
C HIS A 104 18.35 19.23 3.85
N THR A 105 19.65 19.14 3.60
CA THR A 105 20.28 19.78 2.43
C THR A 105 20.43 18.87 1.24
N ASN A 106 20.41 17.55 1.44
CA ASN A 106 20.50 16.58 0.35
C ASN A 106 19.15 15.90 0.06
N GLU A 107 18.52 16.42 -0.96
CA GLU A 107 18.33 15.54 -2.08
C GLU A 107 17.29 14.48 -1.87
N GLY A 108 16.10 14.77 -2.02
CA GLY A 108 15.12 13.77 -2.32
C GLY A 108 14.15 13.50 -1.18
N TYR A 109 14.54 13.71 0.05
CA TYR A 109 13.64 13.41 1.14
C TYR A 109 12.48 14.39 1.25
N ASN A 110 12.73 15.67 1.04
CA ASN A 110 11.74 16.74 1.21
C ASN A 110 11.54 17.64 -0.01
N LEU A 111 12.38 17.58 -1.04
CA LEU A 111 12.38 18.56 -2.10
C LEU A 111 11.65 18.09 -3.34
N THR A 112 11.87 16.86 -3.77
CA THR A 112 11.16 16.26 -4.89
C THR A 112 10.86 14.79 -4.60
N PRO A 113 9.72 14.25 -5.02
CA PRO A 113 9.41 12.84 -4.96
C PRO A 113 10.10 12.02 -6.08
N ASP A 114 11.11 12.58 -6.74
CA ASP A 114 11.83 11.90 -7.81
C ASP A 114 12.60 10.68 -7.27
N TYR A 115 12.45 9.56 -7.94
CA TYR A 115 13.21 8.35 -7.68
C TYR A 115 14.61 8.49 -8.27
N ASP A 116 15.49 9.15 -7.52
CA ASP A 116 16.87 9.47 -7.90
C ASP A 116 17.91 8.50 -7.32
N GLY A 117 19.20 8.86 -7.40
CA GLY A 117 20.30 8.06 -6.88
C GLY A 117 20.20 7.76 -5.39
N PHE A 118 19.62 8.66 -4.58
CA PHE A 118 19.42 8.44 -3.16
C PHE A 118 18.49 7.24 -2.91
N TRP A 119 17.38 7.16 -3.64
CA TRP A 119 16.43 6.08 -3.54
C TRP A 119 16.92 4.79 -4.19
N MET A 120 17.64 4.90 -5.32
CA MET A 120 18.23 3.74 -6.01
C MET A 120 19.22 2.98 -5.12
N ASP A 121 20.05 3.68 -4.35
CA ASP A 121 20.97 3.07 -3.39
C ASP A 121 20.26 2.34 -2.23
N ARG A 122 18.96 2.58 -2.08
CA ARG A 122 18.11 2.03 -1.02
C ARG A 122 16.97 1.16 -1.57
N ASP A 123 17.08 0.74 -2.82
CA ASP A 123 16.19 -0.22 -3.47
C ASP A 123 16.83 -1.61 -3.53
N TYR A 124 16.59 -2.41 -2.52
CA TYR A 124 17.13 -3.78 -2.47
C TYR A 124 16.40 -4.70 -3.45
N VAL A 125 15.14 -4.41 -3.81
CA VAL A 125 14.35 -5.22 -4.76
C VAL A 125 15.11 -5.39 -6.08
N HIS A 126 15.79 -4.34 -6.52
CA HIS A 126 16.58 -4.37 -7.75
C HIS A 126 17.65 -5.48 -7.73
N ASP A 127 18.29 -5.70 -6.58
CA ASP A 127 19.41 -6.65 -6.43
C ASP A 127 19.02 -8.00 -5.82
N LEU A 128 17.78 -8.16 -5.31
CA LEU A 128 17.33 -9.39 -4.68
C LEU A 128 17.37 -10.61 -5.61
N SER A 129 17.32 -10.42 -6.94
CA SER A 129 17.51 -11.51 -7.90
C SER A 129 18.89 -12.16 -7.78
N SER A 130 19.90 -11.45 -7.27
CA SER A 130 21.24 -11.97 -7.04
C SER A 130 21.37 -12.85 -5.79
N VAL A 131 20.36 -12.87 -4.91
CA VAL A 131 20.37 -13.60 -3.64
C VAL A 131 20.08 -15.08 -3.88
N HIS A 132 21.01 -15.96 -3.46
CA HIS A 132 20.88 -17.41 -3.65
C HIS A 132 20.55 -18.19 -2.38
N ILE A 133 20.64 -17.57 -1.20
CA ILE A 133 20.33 -18.21 0.07
C ILE A 133 18.81 -18.41 0.24
N PRO A 134 18.37 -19.38 1.07
CA PRO A 134 16.96 -19.52 1.43
C PRO A 134 16.42 -18.29 2.16
N VAL A 135 15.18 -17.89 1.85
CA VAL A 135 14.51 -16.74 2.45
C VAL A 135 13.08 -17.10 2.86
N LEU A 136 12.73 -16.82 4.11
CA LEU A 136 11.36 -16.91 4.61
C LEU A 136 10.87 -15.50 4.95
N ILE A 137 9.94 -14.96 4.18
CA ILE A 137 9.39 -13.62 4.38
C ILE A 137 8.12 -13.73 5.22
N GLY A 138 8.04 -12.95 6.30
CA GLY A 138 6.84 -12.76 7.11
C GLY A 138 6.32 -11.33 7.00
N SER A 139 5.01 -11.13 6.82
CA SER A 139 4.37 -9.81 6.85
C SER A 139 2.86 -9.97 7.04
N ASN A 140 2.11 -8.85 7.01
CA ASN A 140 0.66 -8.82 7.13
C ASN A 140 0.02 -8.09 5.95
N TRP A 141 -1.17 -8.53 5.54
CA TRP A 141 -1.96 -7.82 4.52
C TRP A 141 -2.47 -6.45 5.00
N GLY A 142 -2.52 -6.25 6.32
CA GLY A 142 -2.90 -4.98 6.95
C GLY A 142 -1.72 -4.11 7.37
N ASP A 143 -0.50 -4.44 7.01
CA ASP A 143 0.66 -3.62 7.31
C ASP A 143 0.68 -2.39 6.39
N TRP A 144 0.15 -1.29 6.88
CA TRP A 144 0.15 -0.01 6.19
C TRP A 144 1.32 0.90 6.60
N ASN A 145 2.09 0.52 7.60
CA ASN A 145 3.34 1.19 7.95
C ASN A 145 4.42 0.87 6.90
N VAL A 146 4.99 -0.34 6.92
CA VAL A 146 5.99 -0.77 5.92
C VAL A 146 5.35 -1.04 4.57
N LYS A 147 4.08 -1.32 4.56
CA LYS A 147 3.23 -1.71 3.43
C LYS A 147 3.54 -3.11 2.91
N GLN A 148 2.48 -3.91 2.77
CA GLN A 148 2.52 -5.28 2.25
C GLN A 148 3.19 -5.39 0.89
N LYS A 149 3.26 -4.29 0.12
CA LYS A 149 3.97 -4.19 -1.15
C LYS A 149 5.44 -4.55 -1.02
N ASN A 150 6.09 -4.17 0.08
CA ASN A 150 7.51 -4.47 0.30
C ASN A 150 7.77 -5.98 0.41
N ALA A 151 6.95 -6.71 1.16
CA ALA A 151 7.06 -8.17 1.25
C ALA A 151 6.72 -8.86 -0.08
N TRP A 152 5.69 -8.36 -0.77
CA TRP A 152 5.26 -8.86 -2.08
C TRP A 152 6.34 -8.69 -3.14
N ASP A 153 6.93 -7.51 -3.26
CA ASP A 153 7.97 -7.21 -4.25
C ASP A 153 9.25 -7.99 -3.97
N ALA A 154 9.66 -8.08 -2.69
CA ALA A 154 10.81 -8.87 -2.31
C ALA A 154 10.64 -10.36 -2.65
N TYR A 155 9.45 -10.92 -2.39
CA TYR A 155 9.14 -12.31 -2.73
C TYR A 155 9.33 -12.60 -4.22
N HIS A 156 8.78 -11.72 -5.07
CA HIS A 156 8.85 -11.88 -6.52
C HIS A 156 10.24 -11.59 -7.11
N ALA A 157 11.02 -10.74 -6.42
CA ALA A 157 12.37 -10.43 -6.85
C ALA A 157 13.41 -11.53 -6.54
N LEU A 158 13.15 -12.39 -5.57
CA LEU A 158 14.05 -13.47 -5.13
C LEU A 158 14.07 -14.68 -6.09
N THR A 159 14.21 -14.44 -7.38
CA THR A 159 14.05 -15.44 -8.44
C THR A 159 15.13 -16.54 -8.45
N HIS A 160 16.32 -16.27 -7.90
CA HIS A 160 17.43 -17.21 -7.84
C HIS A 160 17.67 -17.76 -6.42
N SER A 161 16.84 -17.44 -5.45
CA SER A 161 16.91 -18.03 -4.13
C SER A 161 16.68 -19.55 -4.20
N LYS A 162 17.47 -20.30 -3.45
CA LYS A 162 17.31 -21.79 -3.34
C LYS A 162 15.94 -22.20 -2.84
N CYS A 163 15.33 -21.39 -2.00
CA CYS A 163 14.02 -21.62 -1.42
C CYS A 163 13.48 -20.30 -0.90
N VAL A 164 12.46 -19.77 -1.53
CA VAL A 164 11.75 -18.58 -1.04
C VAL A 164 10.35 -18.97 -0.59
N LYS A 165 9.93 -18.45 0.56
CA LYS A 165 8.61 -18.66 1.14
C LYS A 165 8.03 -17.32 1.56
N LEU A 166 6.75 -17.10 1.27
CA LEU A 166 5.99 -15.94 1.70
C LEU A 166 4.92 -16.37 2.70
N TYR A 167 4.94 -15.80 3.90
CA TYR A 167 3.93 -16.00 4.92
C TYR A 167 3.26 -14.66 5.24
N MET A 168 2.03 -14.51 4.79
CA MET A 168 1.25 -13.29 4.99
C MET A 168 0.19 -13.52 6.07
N GLY A 169 0.27 -12.72 7.12
CA GLY A 169 -0.76 -12.65 8.15
C GLY A 169 -2.02 -11.92 7.66
N THR A 170 -2.98 -11.77 8.54
CA THR A 170 -4.29 -11.18 8.22
C THR A 170 -4.20 -9.69 7.90
N ARG A 171 -5.20 -9.19 7.17
CA ARG A 171 -5.41 -7.75 6.95
C ARG A 171 -5.79 -6.98 8.22
N TRP A 172 -6.22 -7.67 9.26
CA TRP A 172 -6.59 -7.08 10.56
C TRP A 172 -5.40 -6.94 11.50
N ALA A 173 -4.24 -7.42 11.10
CA ALA A 173 -2.99 -7.22 11.80
C ALA A 173 -2.16 -6.16 11.07
N GLY A 174 -1.69 -5.19 11.80
CA GLY A 174 -0.86 -4.15 11.28
C GLY A 174 0.63 -4.53 11.17
N HIS A 175 1.49 -3.58 11.48
CA HIS A 175 2.93 -3.73 11.38
C HIS A 175 3.47 -4.76 12.36
N GLY A 176 4.20 -5.76 11.86
CA GLY A 176 4.81 -6.79 12.68
C GLY A 176 4.85 -8.16 12.04
N PRO A 177 5.26 -9.19 12.80
CA PRO A 177 5.25 -10.57 12.32
C PRO A 177 3.80 -11.07 12.12
N PRO A 178 3.59 -12.11 11.29
CA PRO A 178 2.28 -12.74 11.17
C PRO A 178 1.70 -13.14 12.52
N PRO A 179 0.46 -12.76 12.89
CA PRO A 179 -0.15 -13.03 14.18
C PRO A 179 -0.69 -14.46 14.27
N ASP A 180 0.04 -15.41 13.73
CA ASP A 180 -0.28 -16.84 13.75
C ASP A 180 0.49 -17.56 14.85
N ALA A 181 -0.21 -18.30 15.71
CA ALA A 181 0.42 -19.13 16.74
C ALA A 181 1.44 -20.13 16.17
N LYS A 182 1.37 -20.46 14.88
CA LYS A 182 2.32 -21.33 14.19
C LYS A 182 3.58 -20.61 13.72
N TRP A 183 3.57 -19.28 13.65
CA TRP A 183 4.66 -18.50 13.05
C TRP A 183 6.01 -18.76 13.73
N ASN A 184 6.08 -18.64 15.04
CA ASN A 184 7.32 -18.89 15.78
C ASN A 184 7.86 -20.31 15.55
N GLY A 185 7.00 -21.33 15.60
CA GLY A 185 7.39 -22.70 15.31
C GLY A 185 7.84 -22.90 13.85
N THR A 186 7.29 -22.16 12.92
CA THR A 186 7.70 -22.13 11.51
C THR A 186 9.12 -21.57 11.37
N VAL A 187 9.41 -20.46 12.04
CA VAL A 187 10.75 -19.83 12.07
C VAL A 187 11.77 -20.74 12.73
N GLU A 188 11.43 -21.36 13.86
CA GLU A 188 12.30 -22.32 14.55
C GLU A 188 12.64 -23.52 13.66
N ASN A 189 11.64 -24.09 12.99
CA ASN A 189 11.82 -25.20 12.05
C ASN A 189 12.67 -24.79 10.84
N TRP A 190 12.47 -23.56 10.33
CA TRP A 190 13.26 -23.01 9.24
C TRP A 190 14.75 -22.95 9.61
N PHE A 191 15.09 -22.38 10.76
CA PHE A 191 16.48 -22.32 11.23
C PHE A 191 17.05 -23.69 11.59
N ALA A 192 16.25 -24.58 12.19
CA ALA A 192 16.71 -25.95 12.47
C ALA A 192 17.09 -26.68 11.18
N HIS A 193 16.33 -26.48 10.09
CA HIS A 193 16.65 -27.09 8.80
C HIS A 193 17.93 -26.49 8.20
N TRP A 194 17.96 -25.17 8.00
CA TRP A 194 19.03 -24.53 7.24
C TRP A 194 20.34 -24.35 8.01
N LEU A 195 20.32 -24.26 9.34
CA LEU A 195 21.52 -24.09 10.16
C LEU A 195 22.03 -25.37 10.79
N LYS A 196 21.13 -26.33 11.06
CA LYS A 196 21.50 -27.57 11.78
C LYS A 196 21.28 -28.84 10.95
N GLY A 197 20.77 -28.72 9.72
CA GLY A 197 20.50 -29.85 8.83
C GLY A 197 19.34 -30.73 9.29
N ALA A 198 18.40 -30.22 10.10
CA ALA A 198 17.25 -30.99 10.55
C ALA A 198 16.36 -31.40 9.38
N ASN A 199 15.99 -32.67 9.31
CA ASN A 199 15.04 -33.18 8.33
C ASN A 199 13.61 -33.00 8.85
N ASN A 200 13.10 -31.77 8.80
CA ASN A 200 11.80 -31.37 9.36
C ASN A 200 10.80 -30.87 8.34
N GLY A 201 11.11 -30.97 7.04
CA GLY A 201 10.22 -30.56 5.96
C GLY A 201 10.17 -29.05 5.69
N ALA A 202 10.96 -28.21 6.34
CA ALA A 202 10.91 -26.74 6.15
C ALA A 202 11.11 -26.31 4.69
N GLN A 203 12.01 -26.96 3.94
CA GLN A 203 12.18 -26.69 2.50
C GLN A 203 10.93 -26.99 1.66
N SER A 204 10.10 -27.92 2.11
CA SER A 204 8.87 -28.38 1.44
C SER A 204 7.62 -27.65 1.89
N MET A 205 7.76 -26.60 2.70
CA MET A 205 6.65 -25.72 3.06
C MET A 205 5.97 -25.16 1.79
N PRO A 206 4.69 -24.81 1.87
CA PRO A 206 4.02 -24.07 0.80
C PRO A 206 4.81 -22.86 0.33
N ALA A 207 4.77 -22.55 -0.96
CA ALA A 207 5.42 -21.35 -1.49
C ALA A 207 4.81 -20.09 -0.89
N VAL A 208 3.47 -20.09 -0.77
CA VAL A 208 2.70 -19.02 -0.13
C VAL A 208 1.81 -19.62 0.95
N THR A 209 1.86 -19.02 2.13
CA THR A 209 0.87 -19.18 3.21
C THR A 209 0.21 -17.83 3.43
N SER A 210 -1.09 -17.77 3.35
CA SER A 210 -1.85 -16.53 3.49
C SER A 210 -3.01 -16.71 4.47
N MET A 211 -3.15 -15.77 5.38
CA MET A 211 -4.30 -15.63 6.26
C MET A 211 -5.28 -14.63 5.63
N THR A 212 -6.07 -15.10 4.68
CA THR A 212 -7.07 -14.26 4.03
C THR A 212 -8.26 -13.99 4.95
N ALA A 213 -8.94 -12.87 4.74
CA ALA A 213 -10.13 -12.49 5.49
C ALA A 213 -11.31 -12.19 4.56
N ASP A 214 -12.48 -12.06 5.14
CA ASP A 214 -13.70 -11.56 4.49
C ASP A 214 -14.36 -10.46 5.36
N ASP A 215 -15.55 -10.01 4.97
CA ASP A 215 -16.33 -8.99 5.67
C ASP A 215 -16.73 -9.37 7.12
N LYS A 216 -16.67 -10.65 7.47
CA LYS A 216 -16.96 -11.15 8.81
C LYS A 216 -15.74 -11.24 9.71
N GLY A 217 -14.57 -10.93 9.15
CA GLY A 217 -13.31 -11.10 9.84
C GLY A 217 -12.85 -12.55 9.93
N ASP A 218 -13.51 -13.49 9.27
CA ASP A 218 -13.11 -14.89 9.24
C ASP A 218 -11.73 -15.04 8.63
N ILE A 219 -10.85 -15.74 9.31
CA ILE A 219 -9.49 -15.98 8.83
C ILE A 219 -9.44 -17.36 8.21
N HIS A 220 -9.12 -17.40 6.92
CA HIS A 220 -8.93 -18.61 6.17
C HIS A 220 -7.45 -18.81 5.86
N TYR A 221 -6.90 -19.95 6.25
CA TYR A 221 -5.54 -20.30 5.87
C TYR A 221 -5.51 -20.91 4.47
N ILE A 222 -4.78 -20.26 3.58
CA ILE A 222 -4.50 -20.79 2.25
C ILE A 222 -3.01 -21.04 2.17
N ALA A 223 -2.63 -22.29 1.96
CA ALA A 223 -1.25 -22.69 1.90
C ALA A 223 -1.03 -23.61 0.69
N GLY A 224 -0.13 -23.22 -0.20
CA GLY A 224 0.11 -23.97 -1.44
C GLY A 224 1.15 -23.33 -2.36
N PRO A 225 1.11 -23.66 -3.65
CA PRO A 225 1.79 -22.86 -4.65
C PRO A 225 1.14 -21.47 -4.69
N GLU A 226 1.89 -20.50 -5.16
CA GLU A 226 1.32 -19.15 -5.36
C GLU A 226 0.12 -19.23 -6.31
N PRO A 227 -1.04 -18.66 -5.93
CA PRO A 227 -2.18 -18.57 -6.82
C PRO A 227 -1.82 -17.86 -8.12
N LYS A 228 -2.35 -18.35 -9.23
CA LYS A 228 -2.23 -17.72 -10.55
C LYS A 228 -3.57 -17.05 -10.91
N PRO A 229 -3.75 -15.78 -10.52
CA PRO A 229 -5.01 -15.10 -10.77
C PRO A 229 -5.23 -14.86 -12.27
N THR A 230 -6.49 -14.83 -12.65
CA THR A 230 -6.93 -14.30 -13.95
C THR A 230 -7.38 -12.86 -13.80
N ALA A 231 -7.02 -12.02 -14.76
CA ALA A 231 -7.46 -10.63 -14.76
C ALA A 231 -8.97 -10.54 -15.06
N MET A 232 -9.73 -9.99 -14.12
CA MET A 232 -11.12 -9.59 -14.33
C MET A 232 -11.15 -8.09 -14.62
N LYS A 233 -11.56 -7.74 -15.84
CA LYS A 233 -11.63 -6.35 -16.27
C LYS A 233 -13.02 -5.77 -16.03
N LEU A 234 -13.09 -4.64 -15.33
CA LEU A 234 -14.33 -3.91 -15.07
C LEU A 234 -14.19 -2.48 -15.61
N TYR A 235 -15.08 -2.12 -16.55
CA TYR A 235 -15.10 -0.78 -17.15
C TYR A 235 -15.88 0.18 -16.29
N LEU A 236 -15.35 1.37 -16.10
CA LEU A 236 -16.07 2.48 -15.50
C LEU A 236 -17.08 3.02 -16.49
N GLY A 237 -18.23 3.44 -15.96
CA GLY A 237 -19.28 3.99 -16.78
C GLY A 237 -20.46 4.51 -15.98
N SER A 238 -21.55 4.83 -16.66
CA SER A 238 -22.82 5.23 -16.06
C SER A 238 -23.95 4.28 -16.45
N SER A 239 -24.85 4.08 -15.49
CA SER A 239 -26.09 3.31 -15.68
C SER A 239 -27.29 4.15 -15.19
N SER A 240 -28.49 3.61 -15.29
CA SER A 240 -29.68 4.24 -14.71
C SER A 240 -29.65 4.36 -13.18
N SER A 241 -28.80 3.57 -12.52
CA SER A 241 -28.61 3.57 -11.06
C SER A 241 -27.41 4.39 -10.59
N GLY A 242 -26.69 5.08 -11.47
CA GLY A 242 -25.51 5.88 -11.14
C GLY A 242 -24.23 5.43 -11.80
N TRP A 243 -23.09 5.75 -11.20
CA TRP A 243 -21.77 5.35 -11.68
C TRP A 243 -21.55 3.85 -11.44
N SER A 244 -21.03 3.15 -12.43
CA SER A 244 -21.03 1.69 -12.43
C SER A 244 -19.70 1.11 -12.86
N LEU A 245 -19.35 -0.06 -12.27
CA LEU A 245 -18.34 -0.98 -12.76
C LEU A 245 -19.03 -2.13 -13.53
N SER A 246 -18.62 -2.39 -14.76
CA SER A 246 -19.23 -3.38 -15.63
C SER A 246 -18.18 -4.24 -16.37
N PRO A 247 -18.42 -5.54 -16.57
CA PRO A 247 -17.51 -6.36 -17.37
C PRO A 247 -17.51 -5.98 -18.86
N THR A 248 -18.46 -5.15 -19.29
CA THR A 248 -18.54 -4.62 -20.65
C THR A 248 -18.66 -3.10 -20.61
N PRO A 249 -18.07 -2.36 -21.59
CA PRO A 249 -18.23 -0.92 -21.68
C PRO A 249 -19.70 -0.50 -21.68
N LEU A 250 -20.03 0.51 -20.87
CA LEU A 250 -21.39 1.05 -20.79
C LEU A 250 -21.57 2.21 -21.77
N HIS A 251 -22.80 2.36 -22.26
CA HIS A 251 -23.22 3.47 -23.11
C HIS A 251 -23.95 4.50 -22.26
N GLY A 252 -23.77 5.79 -22.58
CA GLY A 252 -24.41 6.88 -21.85
C GLY A 252 -23.46 8.05 -21.64
N THR A 253 -23.55 8.69 -20.47
CA THR A 253 -22.59 9.72 -20.07
C THR A 253 -21.19 9.11 -20.06
N THR A 254 -20.23 9.80 -20.66
CA THR A 254 -18.86 9.30 -20.85
C THR A 254 -17.84 9.95 -19.94
N VAL A 255 -18.29 10.87 -19.08
CA VAL A 255 -17.45 11.64 -18.15
C VAL A 255 -18.18 11.90 -16.84
N ALA A 256 -17.43 12.02 -15.76
CA ALA A 256 -17.86 12.62 -14.50
C ALA A 256 -16.71 13.44 -13.91
N SER A 257 -17.03 14.33 -12.99
CA SER A 257 -16.05 15.23 -12.40
C SER A 257 -16.22 15.32 -10.90
N TYR A 258 -15.13 15.57 -10.20
CA TYR A 258 -15.07 15.94 -8.79
C TYR A 258 -14.08 17.10 -8.59
N LEU A 259 -14.10 17.71 -7.41
CA LEU A 259 -13.13 18.74 -7.04
C LEU A 259 -11.94 18.12 -6.30
N GLN A 260 -10.76 18.59 -6.61
CA GLN A 260 -9.59 18.32 -5.78
C GLN A 260 -9.52 19.37 -4.67
N ASN A 261 -10.04 19.06 -3.50
CA ASN A 261 -10.26 20.03 -2.42
C ASN A 261 -9.20 20.00 -1.30
N GLY A 262 -8.27 19.04 -1.32
CA GLY A 262 -7.20 18.93 -0.34
C GLY A 262 -7.64 18.49 1.06
N THR A 263 -8.87 17.99 1.22
CA THR A 263 -9.43 17.63 2.54
C THR A 263 -10.11 16.26 2.58
N ASN A 264 -10.13 15.52 1.46
CA ASN A 264 -10.76 14.20 1.41
C ASN A 264 -9.97 13.18 2.21
N THR A 265 -10.72 12.27 2.85
CA THR A 265 -10.19 11.07 3.50
C THR A 265 -10.88 9.84 2.95
N GLU A 266 -10.15 8.72 2.87
CA GLU A 266 -10.73 7.43 2.47
C GLU A 266 -11.84 7.01 3.44
N ALA A 267 -11.61 7.13 4.73
CA ALA A 267 -12.58 6.74 5.75
C ALA A 267 -13.92 7.46 5.60
N ALA A 268 -13.90 8.79 5.36
CA ALA A 268 -15.11 9.57 5.14
C ALA A 268 -15.83 9.14 3.86
N ALA A 269 -15.11 9.00 2.74
CA ALA A 269 -15.67 8.58 1.46
C ALA A 269 -16.20 7.12 1.51
N ALA A 270 -15.48 6.20 2.15
CA ALA A 270 -15.88 4.80 2.29
C ALA A 270 -17.12 4.63 3.18
N SER A 271 -17.28 5.45 4.21
CA SER A 271 -18.46 5.40 5.10
C SER A 271 -19.77 5.68 4.35
N HIS A 272 -19.72 6.55 3.35
CA HIS A 272 -20.89 6.98 2.57
C HIS A 272 -20.56 7.08 1.07
N PRO A 273 -20.20 5.97 0.41
CA PRO A 273 -19.59 6.02 -0.93
C PRO A 273 -20.52 6.60 -2.01
N PHE A 274 -21.82 6.62 -1.78
CA PHE A 274 -22.80 7.16 -2.72
C PHE A 274 -23.39 8.52 -2.31
N ALA A 275 -22.87 9.12 -1.24
CA ALA A 275 -23.23 10.49 -0.88
C ALA A 275 -22.57 11.49 -1.85
N PRO A 276 -23.15 12.69 -2.04
CA PRO A 276 -22.48 13.76 -2.75
C PRO A 276 -21.17 14.13 -2.04
N GLY A 277 -20.09 14.22 -2.79
CA GLY A 277 -18.77 14.57 -2.26
C GLY A 277 -17.78 14.88 -3.40
N ASP A 278 -16.57 15.22 -3.03
CA ASP A 278 -15.49 15.51 -3.96
C ASP A 278 -14.73 14.23 -4.36
N TYR A 279 -15.50 13.21 -4.68
CA TYR A 279 -15.04 11.91 -5.16
C TYR A 279 -16.10 11.27 -6.07
N LEU A 280 -15.72 10.21 -6.77
CA LEU A 280 -16.63 9.38 -7.56
C LEU A 280 -16.61 7.95 -7.04
N ALA A 281 -17.79 7.34 -6.92
CA ALA A 281 -17.94 5.95 -6.52
C ALA A 281 -18.60 5.14 -7.64
N PHE A 282 -17.87 4.16 -8.17
CA PHE A 282 -18.35 3.26 -9.22
C PHE A 282 -18.64 1.89 -8.61
N ALA A 283 -19.90 1.44 -8.69
CA ALA A 283 -20.33 0.18 -8.10
C ALA A 283 -20.57 -0.90 -9.15
N SER A 284 -20.15 -2.12 -8.85
CA SER A 284 -20.55 -3.30 -9.64
C SER A 284 -22.01 -3.66 -9.38
N ALA A 285 -22.59 -4.54 -10.22
CA ALA A 285 -23.75 -5.29 -9.79
C ALA A 285 -23.40 -6.17 -8.57
N PRO A 286 -24.37 -6.56 -7.74
CA PRO A 286 -24.13 -7.54 -6.69
C PRO A 286 -23.48 -8.81 -7.28
N LEU A 287 -22.44 -9.31 -6.62
CA LEU A 287 -21.70 -10.47 -7.10
C LEU A 287 -22.56 -11.73 -7.04
N ALA A 288 -22.54 -12.51 -8.11
CA ALA A 288 -23.27 -13.79 -8.17
C ALA A 288 -22.58 -14.89 -7.34
N HIS A 289 -21.29 -14.79 -7.13
CA HIS A 289 -20.44 -15.75 -6.42
C HIS A 289 -19.36 -15.00 -5.63
N ASP A 290 -18.80 -15.67 -4.63
CA ASP A 290 -17.63 -15.17 -3.92
C ASP A 290 -16.48 -14.96 -4.92
N ILE A 291 -15.76 -13.86 -4.77
CA ILE A 291 -14.58 -13.51 -5.56
C ILE A 291 -13.40 -13.31 -4.63
N ARG A 292 -12.35 -14.11 -4.81
CA ARG A 292 -11.08 -13.90 -4.11
C ARG A 292 -10.16 -13.03 -4.97
N ILE A 293 -9.77 -11.88 -4.46
CA ILE A 293 -8.75 -11.01 -5.04
C ILE A 293 -7.41 -11.37 -4.40
N PHE A 294 -6.44 -11.79 -5.21
CA PHE A 294 -5.10 -12.13 -4.75
C PHE A 294 -4.05 -11.47 -5.64
N GLY A 295 -3.34 -10.50 -5.10
CA GLY A 295 -2.34 -9.72 -5.83
C GLY A 295 -2.73 -8.25 -5.96
N ARG A 296 -2.19 -7.58 -6.98
CA ARG A 296 -2.36 -6.14 -7.22
C ARG A 296 -3.47 -5.85 -8.22
N PRO A 297 -4.50 -5.10 -7.83
CA PRO A 297 -5.38 -4.45 -8.79
C PRO A 297 -4.68 -3.29 -9.50
N ASP A 298 -5.09 -3.02 -10.76
CA ASP A 298 -4.60 -1.91 -11.57
C ASP A 298 -5.76 -1.10 -12.10
N LEU A 299 -5.71 0.22 -11.94
CA LEU A 299 -6.67 1.15 -12.53
C LEU A 299 -6.02 1.85 -13.72
N HIS A 300 -6.49 1.53 -14.94
CA HIS A 300 -6.19 2.32 -16.12
C HIS A 300 -7.23 3.43 -16.24
N ILE A 301 -6.81 4.68 -16.16
CA ILE A 301 -7.71 5.82 -16.07
C ILE A 301 -7.31 6.93 -17.04
N TRP A 302 -8.31 7.49 -17.72
CA TRP A 302 -8.16 8.71 -18.48
C TRP A 302 -8.76 9.86 -17.70
N SER A 303 -7.99 10.93 -17.51
CA SER A 303 -8.47 12.13 -16.84
C SER A 303 -8.09 13.41 -17.57
N THR A 304 -8.91 14.43 -17.35
CA THR A 304 -8.71 15.78 -17.86
C THR A 304 -8.78 16.76 -16.69
N THR A 305 -7.83 17.68 -16.64
CA THR A 305 -7.82 18.80 -15.69
C THR A 305 -7.42 20.10 -16.39
N GLN A 306 -7.80 21.23 -15.82
CA GLN A 306 -7.33 22.54 -16.25
C GLN A 306 -6.00 22.94 -15.59
N ARG A 307 -5.37 22.02 -14.87
CA ARG A 307 -4.08 22.21 -14.21
C ARG A 307 -2.98 21.38 -14.89
N GLN A 308 -1.74 21.66 -14.52
CA GLN A 308 -0.57 20.95 -15.04
C GLN A 308 -0.36 19.57 -14.40
N TRP A 309 -1.09 19.26 -13.34
CA TRP A 309 -1.06 17.99 -12.66
C TRP A 309 -2.32 17.79 -11.81
N VAL A 310 -2.60 16.53 -11.47
CA VAL A 310 -3.62 16.09 -10.51
C VAL A 310 -3.08 14.91 -9.72
N THR A 311 -3.67 14.66 -8.56
CA THR A 311 -3.50 13.40 -7.84
C THR A 311 -4.72 12.51 -8.08
N ILE A 312 -4.49 11.22 -8.21
CA ILE A 312 -5.53 10.20 -8.37
C ILE A 312 -5.31 9.14 -7.29
N THR A 313 -6.30 9.01 -6.43
CA THR A 313 -6.28 8.09 -5.28
C THR A 313 -7.47 7.12 -5.37
N PRO A 314 -7.31 5.97 -6.03
CA PRO A 314 -8.33 4.94 -6.02
C PRO A 314 -8.30 4.12 -4.75
N SER A 315 -9.49 3.82 -4.20
CA SER A 315 -9.69 2.83 -3.14
C SER A 315 -10.73 1.81 -3.58
N LEU A 316 -10.41 0.53 -3.45
CA LEU A 316 -11.33 -0.56 -3.76
C LEU A 316 -12.00 -1.05 -2.48
N LEU A 317 -13.33 -1.06 -2.47
CA LEU A 317 -14.13 -1.46 -1.31
C LEU A 317 -14.89 -2.76 -1.60
N ASP A 318 -15.06 -3.56 -0.55
CA ASP A 318 -16.15 -4.52 -0.40
C ASP A 318 -17.34 -3.80 0.24
N PHE A 319 -18.46 -3.75 -0.46
CA PHE A 319 -19.66 -3.04 -0.03
C PHE A 319 -20.82 -4.02 0.14
N ASP A 320 -21.36 -4.09 1.36
CA ASP A 320 -22.55 -4.87 1.67
C ASP A 320 -23.83 -4.00 1.59
N PRO A 321 -24.61 -4.08 0.51
CA PRO A 321 -25.81 -3.26 0.36
C PRO A 321 -26.88 -3.57 1.41
N ALA A 322 -26.82 -4.74 2.08
CA ALA A 322 -27.78 -5.09 3.13
C ALA A 322 -27.53 -4.36 4.44
N LYS A 323 -26.30 -3.90 4.67
CA LYS A 323 -25.92 -3.11 5.85
C LYS A 323 -26.03 -1.61 5.64
N TYR A 324 -26.18 -1.16 4.39
CA TYR A 324 -26.17 0.26 4.05
C TYR A 324 -27.50 0.92 4.38
N VAL A 325 -27.50 1.81 5.34
CA VAL A 325 -28.62 2.69 5.66
C VAL A 325 -28.36 4.03 4.98
N GLY A 326 -29.01 4.25 3.86
CA GLY A 326 -28.79 5.42 3.00
C GLY A 326 -28.79 6.77 3.72
N SER A 327 -28.26 7.80 3.10
CA SER A 327 -27.92 9.16 3.55
C SER A 327 -29.09 10.01 4.07
N GLY A 328 -30.04 9.46 4.79
CA GLY A 328 -31.19 10.18 5.33
C GLY A 328 -31.41 10.06 6.84
N ALA A 329 -30.63 9.23 7.52
CA ALA A 329 -30.72 9.10 8.97
C ALA A 329 -29.32 9.30 9.57
N GLU A 330 -29.16 10.39 10.31
CA GLU A 330 -28.05 10.58 11.27
C GLU A 330 -28.16 9.54 12.41
N THR A 331 -28.12 8.28 12.09
CA THR A 331 -27.88 7.24 13.07
C THR A 331 -26.48 6.74 12.81
N GLN A 332 -25.55 7.18 13.64
CA GLN A 332 -24.29 6.48 13.85
C GLN A 332 -24.63 5.02 14.19
N SER A 333 -24.76 4.18 13.19
CA SER A 333 -24.76 2.75 13.40
C SER A 333 -23.36 2.37 13.84
N THR A 334 -23.21 2.04 15.09
CA THR A 334 -21.99 1.49 15.69
C THR A 334 -21.71 0.05 15.24
N ASP A 335 -22.54 -0.52 14.37
CA ASP A 335 -22.33 -1.84 13.80
C ASP A 335 -21.61 -1.74 12.46
N ALA A 336 -20.47 -2.41 12.38
CA ALA A 336 -19.59 -2.68 11.24
C ALA A 336 -20.04 -2.01 9.93
N SER A 337 -19.26 -1.06 9.48
CA SER A 337 -19.51 -0.29 8.25
C SER A 337 -19.99 -1.19 7.10
N ALA A 338 -20.94 -0.71 6.30
CA ALA A 338 -21.35 -1.39 5.07
C ALA A 338 -20.18 -1.55 4.08
N SER A 339 -19.07 -0.86 4.29
CA SER A 339 -17.90 -0.85 3.43
C SER A 339 -16.65 -1.28 4.17
N VAL A 340 -15.83 -2.08 3.49
CA VAL A 340 -14.49 -2.47 3.94
C VAL A 340 -13.51 -2.09 2.83
N ALA A 341 -12.55 -1.20 3.09
CA ALA A 341 -11.50 -0.87 2.15
C ALA A 341 -10.55 -2.06 1.97
N LEU A 342 -10.47 -2.61 0.78
CA LEU A 342 -9.66 -3.80 0.46
C LEU A 342 -8.22 -3.43 0.17
N THR A 343 -8.05 -2.42 -0.65
CA THR A 343 -6.76 -1.90 -1.07
C THR A 343 -6.94 -0.51 -1.67
N ARG A 344 -5.85 0.21 -1.75
CA ARG A 344 -5.77 1.57 -2.26
C ARG A 344 -4.52 1.76 -3.09
N GLY A 345 -4.45 2.88 -3.80
CA GLY A 345 -3.28 3.29 -4.56
C GLY A 345 -3.24 4.81 -4.70
N TRP A 346 -2.09 5.35 -5.07
CA TRP A 346 -1.87 6.78 -5.23
C TRP A 346 -1.03 7.04 -6.46
N LEU A 347 -1.34 8.10 -7.18
CA LEU A 347 -0.54 8.59 -8.28
C LEU A 347 -0.65 10.11 -8.40
N ASP A 348 0.47 10.80 -8.34
CA ASP A 348 0.61 12.12 -8.90
C ASP A 348 0.80 11.99 -10.42
N SER A 349 -0.06 12.63 -11.19
CA SER A 349 -0.05 12.53 -12.66
C SER A 349 1.27 12.92 -13.31
N ARG A 350 2.12 13.65 -12.62
CA ARG A 350 3.47 14.00 -13.08
C ARG A 350 4.38 12.78 -13.18
N TYR A 351 4.10 11.73 -12.41
CA TYR A 351 4.87 10.48 -12.35
C TYR A 351 4.21 9.32 -13.11
N ARG A 352 3.24 9.61 -13.99
CA ARG A 352 2.53 8.59 -14.79
C ARG A 352 3.44 7.82 -15.76
N ASP A 353 4.52 8.45 -16.21
CA ASP A 353 5.46 7.87 -17.19
C ASP A 353 6.69 7.23 -16.52
N GLY A 354 6.87 7.40 -15.22
CA GLY A 354 7.99 6.90 -14.42
C GLY A 354 8.17 7.74 -13.16
N LEU A 355 8.95 7.24 -12.20
CA LEU A 355 9.16 7.92 -10.91
C LEU A 355 10.42 8.79 -10.88
N ASP A 356 11.23 8.75 -11.93
CA ASP A 356 12.54 9.39 -11.96
C ASP A 356 12.51 10.88 -12.34
N HIS A 357 11.38 11.38 -12.85
CA HIS A 357 11.21 12.80 -13.17
C HIS A 357 9.75 13.18 -13.42
N GLU A 358 9.45 14.44 -13.16
CA GLU A 358 8.12 15.00 -13.37
C GLU A 358 7.82 15.25 -14.87
N VAL A 359 6.65 14.80 -15.33
CA VAL A 359 6.10 15.12 -16.67
C VAL A 359 4.74 15.78 -16.51
N MET A 360 4.67 17.10 -16.73
CA MET A 360 3.44 17.87 -16.58
C MET A 360 2.35 17.40 -17.54
N THR A 361 1.10 17.48 -17.12
CA THR A 361 -0.07 17.32 -18.00
C THR A 361 -0.32 18.61 -18.79
N VAL A 362 -1.01 18.49 -19.91
CA VAL A 362 -1.44 19.65 -20.69
C VAL A 362 -2.86 20.03 -20.23
N PRO A 363 -3.07 21.25 -19.70
CA PRO A 363 -4.40 21.68 -19.27
C PRO A 363 -5.47 21.52 -20.34
N GLY A 364 -6.60 20.90 -19.97
CA GLY A 364 -7.72 20.63 -20.88
C GLY A 364 -7.52 19.44 -21.83
N GLN A 365 -6.39 18.77 -21.78
CA GLN A 365 -6.14 17.55 -22.56
C GLN A 365 -6.35 16.31 -21.70
N SER A 366 -7.08 15.32 -22.26
CA SER A 366 -7.25 14.02 -21.63
C SER A 366 -5.94 13.23 -21.64
N THR A 367 -5.56 12.70 -20.48
CA THR A 367 -4.30 12.00 -20.27
C THR A 367 -4.56 10.63 -19.67
N ALA A 368 -3.93 9.59 -20.22
CA ALA A 368 -3.97 8.24 -19.69
C ALA A 368 -2.99 8.08 -18.53
N MET A 369 -3.40 7.31 -17.53
CA MET A 369 -2.57 6.98 -16.36
C MET A 369 -2.87 5.54 -15.92
N ASP A 370 -1.87 4.86 -15.40
CA ASP A 370 -2.00 3.56 -14.75
C ASP A 370 -1.69 3.73 -13.25
N VAL A 371 -2.69 3.48 -12.41
CA VAL A 371 -2.56 3.55 -10.96
C VAL A 371 -2.57 2.15 -10.39
N GLN A 372 -1.43 1.72 -9.90
CA GLN A 372 -1.29 0.42 -9.27
C GLN A 372 -1.76 0.48 -7.81
N LEU A 373 -2.73 -0.36 -7.45
CA LEU A 373 -3.15 -0.51 -6.06
C LEU A 373 -2.20 -1.48 -5.34
N PHE A 374 -2.21 -1.43 -4.02
CA PHE A 374 -1.37 -2.32 -3.22
C PHE A 374 -1.88 -3.78 -3.28
N PRO A 375 -0.99 -4.79 -3.14
CA PRO A 375 -1.40 -6.18 -3.18
C PRO A 375 -2.29 -6.53 -1.98
N THR A 376 -3.27 -7.39 -2.21
CA THR A 376 -4.20 -7.86 -1.18
C THR A 376 -4.56 -9.33 -1.38
N ASP A 377 -5.06 -9.97 -0.33
CA ASP A 377 -5.75 -11.26 -0.38
C ASP A 377 -7.04 -11.16 0.41
N TYR A 378 -8.15 -11.09 -0.32
CA TYR A 378 -9.45 -10.88 0.29
C TYR A 378 -10.56 -11.55 -0.54
N THR A 379 -11.57 -12.09 0.16
CA THR A 379 -12.73 -12.70 -0.48
C THR A 379 -13.95 -11.80 -0.33
N VAL A 380 -14.39 -11.20 -1.43
CA VAL A 380 -15.66 -10.46 -1.51
C VAL A 380 -16.79 -11.46 -1.68
N ARG A 381 -17.80 -11.40 -0.84
CA ARG A 381 -18.90 -12.37 -0.80
C ARG A 381 -19.92 -12.16 -1.90
N ALA A 382 -20.58 -13.24 -2.28
CA ALA A 382 -21.78 -13.19 -3.12
C ALA A 382 -22.85 -12.28 -2.48
N GLY A 383 -23.50 -11.46 -3.30
CA GLY A 383 -24.45 -10.44 -2.86
C GLY A 383 -23.84 -9.09 -2.52
N HIS A 384 -22.55 -9.02 -2.23
CA HIS A 384 -21.81 -7.77 -2.06
C HIS A 384 -21.48 -7.12 -3.40
N GLN A 385 -21.05 -5.89 -3.37
CA GLN A 385 -20.62 -5.13 -4.54
C GLN A 385 -19.17 -4.72 -4.39
N LEU A 386 -18.43 -4.73 -5.49
CA LEU A 386 -17.17 -4.02 -5.60
C LEU A 386 -17.47 -2.54 -5.82
N VAL A 387 -16.91 -1.66 -5.00
CA VAL A 387 -17.01 -0.22 -5.18
C VAL A 387 -15.61 0.35 -5.35
N LEU A 388 -15.37 1.03 -6.47
CA LEU A 388 -14.15 1.81 -6.70
C LEU A 388 -14.46 3.25 -6.37
N LEU A 389 -13.83 3.77 -5.32
CA LEU A 389 -13.73 5.19 -5.08
C LEU A 389 -12.59 5.78 -5.92
N VAL A 390 -12.80 6.97 -6.47
CA VAL A 390 -11.76 7.76 -7.14
C VAL A 390 -11.83 9.17 -6.59
N GLN A 391 -10.77 9.59 -5.94
CA GLN A 391 -10.62 10.92 -5.35
C GLN A 391 -9.21 11.45 -5.64
N SER A 392 -8.92 12.70 -5.29
CA SER A 392 -7.58 13.26 -5.47
C SER A 392 -6.74 13.14 -4.21
N GLU A 393 -7.32 13.44 -3.07
CA GLU A 393 -6.65 13.41 -1.78
C GLU A 393 -7.07 12.18 -0.99
N ASP A 394 -6.20 11.78 -0.11
CA ASP A 394 -6.45 10.75 0.89
C ASP A 394 -5.63 11.08 2.13
N LEU A 395 -6.15 12.02 2.93
CA LEU A 395 -5.42 12.53 4.10
C LEU A 395 -5.30 11.53 5.24
N ASP A 396 -5.98 10.37 5.15
CA ASP A 396 -5.74 9.28 6.09
C ASP A 396 -4.35 8.64 5.89
N TRP A 397 -3.81 8.71 4.64
CA TRP A 397 -2.62 7.94 4.26
C TRP A 397 -1.54 8.74 3.52
N ALA A 398 -1.88 9.89 2.95
CA ALA A 398 -0.98 10.61 2.08
C ALA A 398 -1.14 12.13 2.20
N ILE A 399 -0.04 12.86 2.12
CA ILE A 399 -0.07 14.32 2.07
C ILE A 399 -0.24 14.77 0.63
N ALA A 400 -1.38 15.42 0.36
CA ALA A 400 -1.55 16.09 -0.91
C ALA A 400 -0.65 17.31 -1.00
N LYS A 401 0.04 17.46 -2.13
CA LYS A 401 0.81 18.68 -2.39
C LYS A 401 -0.18 19.84 -2.59
N PRO A 402 -0.12 20.90 -1.78
CA PRO A 402 -1.09 21.98 -1.91
C PRO A 402 -0.97 22.68 -3.26
N TYR A 403 -2.10 22.97 -3.88
CA TYR A 403 -2.11 23.82 -5.07
C TYR A 403 -1.76 25.27 -4.69
N PRO A 404 -0.92 25.92 -5.48
CA PRO A 404 -0.49 27.30 -5.17
C PRO A 404 -1.55 28.36 -5.42
N THR A 405 -2.80 27.98 -5.75
CA THR A 405 -3.88 28.91 -6.10
C THR A 405 -5.14 28.65 -5.29
N ALA A 406 -5.88 29.70 -4.99
CA ALA A 406 -7.07 29.70 -4.15
C ALA A 406 -8.32 29.00 -4.76
N SER A 407 -8.23 28.43 -5.96
CA SER A 407 -9.35 27.71 -6.58
C SER A 407 -8.99 26.23 -6.77
N GLU A 408 -9.80 25.39 -6.19
CA GLU A 408 -9.72 23.95 -6.32
C GLU A 408 -9.94 23.51 -7.77
N PRO A 409 -9.04 22.69 -8.35
CA PRO A 409 -9.21 22.24 -9.71
C PRO A 409 -10.28 21.15 -9.80
N THR A 410 -11.04 21.19 -10.89
CA THR A 410 -11.91 20.09 -11.27
C THR A 410 -11.10 19.01 -11.95
N VAL A 411 -11.29 17.75 -11.51
CA VAL A 411 -10.77 16.55 -12.15
C VAL A 411 -11.92 15.86 -12.88
N GLN A 412 -11.79 15.69 -14.18
CA GLN A 412 -12.75 14.96 -14.99
C GLN A 412 -12.19 13.57 -15.30
N ILE A 413 -12.97 12.56 -15.06
CA ILE A 413 -12.66 11.18 -15.46
C ILE A 413 -13.40 10.88 -16.75
N ASP A 414 -12.65 10.37 -17.74
CA ASP A 414 -13.15 10.07 -19.08
C ASP A 414 -13.19 8.54 -19.27
N TRP A 415 -14.37 7.98 -19.63
CA TRP A 415 -14.52 6.54 -19.88
C TRP A 415 -15.17 6.19 -21.21
N GLY A 416 -15.22 7.16 -22.12
CA GLY A 416 -15.79 6.95 -23.45
C GLY A 416 -15.16 5.74 -24.17
N LYS A 417 -15.98 4.93 -24.80
CA LYS A 417 -15.54 3.72 -25.54
C LYS A 417 -14.80 2.66 -24.68
N GLY A 418 -14.99 2.68 -23.35
CA GLY A 418 -14.35 1.73 -22.45
C GLY A 418 -12.84 1.96 -22.27
N GLN A 419 -12.40 3.20 -22.34
CA GLN A 419 -10.99 3.55 -22.19
C GLN A 419 -10.51 3.60 -20.73
N THR A 420 -11.42 3.62 -19.75
CA THR A 420 -11.08 3.58 -18.31
C THR A 420 -11.63 2.29 -17.70
N TRP A 421 -10.77 1.54 -17.02
CA TRP A 421 -11.14 0.26 -16.42
C TRP A 421 -10.28 -0.09 -15.21
N LEU A 422 -10.88 -0.88 -14.31
CA LEU A 422 -10.19 -1.56 -13.22
C LEU A 422 -9.88 -3.01 -13.64
N SER A 423 -8.67 -3.46 -13.41
CA SER A 423 -8.23 -4.85 -13.58
C SER A 423 -8.02 -5.50 -12.22
N LEU A 424 -8.74 -6.57 -11.93
CA LEU A 424 -8.65 -7.29 -10.66
C LEU A 424 -7.98 -8.65 -10.86
N PRO A 425 -6.97 -9.01 -10.06
CA PRO A 425 -6.37 -10.35 -10.06
C PRO A 425 -7.28 -11.32 -9.29
N VAL A 426 -8.16 -12.04 -9.99
CA VAL A 426 -9.09 -12.99 -9.38
C VAL A 426 -8.46 -14.37 -9.29
N ALA A 427 -8.27 -14.88 -8.08
CA ALA A 427 -7.81 -16.24 -7.84
C ALA A 427 -8.99 -17.21 -7.91
N HIS A 428 -8.80 -18.31 -8.65
CA HIS A 428 -9.74 -19.43 -8.66
C HIS A 428 -9.30 -20.42 -7.58
N GLY A 429 -10.27 -20.88 -6.77
CA GLY A 429 -10.07 -21.83 -5.69
C GLY A 429 -9.72 -23.24 -6.18
#